data_3e40310ea18ace1071d3426fcf92f7a7
#
_entry.id   3e40310ea18ace1071d3426fcf92f7a7
#
_cell.length_a   1.000
_cell.length_b   1.000
_cell.length_c   1.000
_cell.angle_alpha   90.00
_cell.angle_beta   90.00
_cell.angle_gamma   90.00
#
_symmetry.space_group_name_H-M   'P 1'
#
loop_
_entity.id
_entity.type
_entity.pdbx_description
1 polymer ?
#
loop_
_entity_poly.entity_id
_entity_poly.type
_entity_poly.pdbx_seq_one_letter_code
_entity_poly.pdbx_strand_id
1 'polypeptide(L)'
;RRAVRKINATDADAVIVAGDLTNEGSDEELRCVKSILDLIELPTYVIPGNHEDNWSQSACRTFDALWGRDRFAFEVRGTLFAGINCGPYMKMGDGHVKHEDLAWLDSLLVSNKGKRVVSVNHYPLTEDIDDWEDYADVLLRHRTAVHLCGHYHTFRRYRTDGIDGLMNRSLHMPSEQYGDEGYTLIELTA
;
A
#
# COMPACT_ATOMS: atom_id res chain seq x y z
N ARG A 1 10.83 -15.43 -1.13
CA ARG A 1 11.41 -16.26 -0.04
C ARG A 1 12.71 -15.68 0.52
N ARG A 2 13.65 -15.14 -0.32
CA ARG A 2 14.88 -14.49 0.20
C ARG A 2 14.54 -13.24 1.04
N ALA A 3 13.65 -12.40 0.54
CA ALA A 3 13.17 -11.22 1.27
C ALA A 3 12.49 -11.61 2.59
N VAL A 4 11.62 -12.61 2.59
CA VAL A 4 10.95 -13.12 3.81
C VAL A 4 11.96 -13.46 4.91
N ARG A 5 13.02 -14.23 4.59
CA ARG A 5 14.06 -14.55 5.58
C ARG A 5 14.78 -13.31 6.12
N LYS A 6 15.00 -12.28 5.27
CA LYS A 6 15.62 -11.03 5.72
C LYS A 6 14.66 -10.22 6.61
N ILE A 7 13.38 -10.17 6.24
CA ILE A 7 12.32 -9.49 7.01
C ILE A 7 12.17 -10.14 8.38
N ASN A 8 12.08 -11.47 8.47
CA ASN A 8 11.96 -12.19 9.73
C ASN A 8 13.22 -12.06 10.64
N ALA A 9 14.35 -11.61 10.08
CA ALA A 9 15.55 -11.33 10.84
C ALA A 9 15.64 -9.87 11.33
N THR A 10 14.64 -9.03 11.04
CA THR A 10 14.53 -7.65 11.55
C THR A 10 13.80 -7.63 12.89
N ASP A 11 13.90 -6.52 13.60
CA ASP A 11 13.14 -6.19 14.80
C ASP A 11 11.93 -5.29 14.49
N ALA A 12 11.44 -5.31 13.26
CA ALA A 12 10.31 -4.52 12.82
C ALA A 12 9.01 -4.93 13.56
N ASP A 13 8.15 -3.97 13.83
CA ASP A 13 6.85 -4.21 14.51
C ASP A 13 5.79 -4.75 13.54
N ALA A 14 5.89 -4.44 12.24
CA ALA A 14 4.94 -4.86 11.21
C ALA A 14 5.53 -4.81 9.80
N VAL A 15 4.87 -5.46 8.87
CA VAL A 15 5.19 -5.43 7.43
C VAL A 15 3.99 -4.87 6.66
N ILE A 16 4.26 -3.97 5.72
CA ILE A 16 3.26 -3.43 4.80
C ILE A 16 3.66 -3.83 3.38
N VAL A 17 2.69 -4.33 2.64
CA VAL A 17 2.83 -4.65 1.21
C VAL A 17 1.86 -3.76 0.43
N ALA A 18 2.43 -2.82 -0.34
CA ALA A 18 1.68 -1.76 -1.00
C ALA A 18 1.31 -2.13 -2.45
N GLY A 19 0.73 -3.31 -2.65
CA GLY A 19 0.17 -3.74 -3.93
C GLY A 19 1.17 -4.34 -4.92
N ASP A 20 0.67 -4.70 -6.10
CA ASP A 20 1.38 -5.39 -7.18
C ASP A 20 2.08 -6.65 -6.71
N LEU A 21 1.29 -7.53 -6.12
CA LEU A 21 1.75 -8.81 -5.55
C LEU A 21 2.13 -9.81 -6.63
N THR A 22 1.53 -9.66 -7.80
CA THR A 22 1.55 -10.61 -8.91
C THR A 22 1.88 -9.88 -10.21
N ASN A 23 2.14 -10.63 -11.27
CA ASN A 23 2.37 -10.04 -12.59
C ASN A 23 1.08 -9.88 -13.40
N GLU A 24 0.17 -10.85 -13.32
CA GLU A 24 -1.06 -10.90 -14.12
C GLU A 24 -2.34 -10.85 -13.28
N GLY A 25 -2.24 -10.79 -11.97
CA GLY A 25 -3.40 -10.81 -11.08
C GLY A 25 -4.18 -12.12 -11.10
N SER A 26 -3.59 -13.22 -11.58
CA SER A 26 -4.27 -14.49 -11.64
C SER A 26 -4.52 -15.11 -10.27
N ASP A 27 -5.59 -15.89 -10.16
CA ASP A 27 -5.94 -16.58 -8.92
C ASP A 27 -4.82 -17.50 -8.41
N GLU A 28 -4.09 -18.13 -9.33
CA GLU A 28 -2.96 -19.02 -9.01
C GLU A 28 -1.78 -18.23 -8.45
N GLU A 29 -1.42 -17.12 -9.09
CA GLU A 29 -0.36 -16.24 -8.60
C GLU A 29 -0.68 -15.67 -7.23
N LEU A 30 -1.93 -15.20 -7.01
CA LEU A 30 -2.38 -14.68 -5.72
C LEU A 30 -2.26 -15.73 -4.60
N ARG A 31 -2.69 -16.98 -4.84
CA ARG A 31 -2.52 -18.07 -3.87
C ARG A 31 -1.05 -18.41 -3.64
N CYS A 32 -0.24 -18.38 -4.69
CA CYS A 32 1.20 -18.63 -4.59
C CYS A 32 1.86 -17.56 -3.72
N VAL A 33 1.62 -16.29 -4.01
CA VAL A 33 2.21 -15.18 -3.23
C VAL A 33 1.71 -15.16 -1.80
N LYS A 34 0.41 -15.46 -1.57
CA LYS A 34 -0.15 -15.59 -0.22
C LYS A 34 0.63 -16.63 0.60
N SER A 35 0.89 -17.80 0.00
CA SER A 35 1.66 -18.87 0.67
C SER A 35 3.11 -18.46 1.01
N ILE A 36 3.67 -17.49 0.27
CA ILE A 36 5.00 -16.95 0.56
C ILE A 36 4.93 -15.88 1.65
N LEU A 37 3.93 -15.00 1.60
CA LEU A 37 3.75 -13.96 2.62
C LEU A 37 3.38 -14.56 3.98
N ASP A 38 2.66 -15.68 4.02
CA ASP A 38 2.33 -16.39 5.26
C ASP A 38 3.56 -16.98 5.98
N LEU A 39 4.73 -16.97 5.35
CA LEU A 39 6.01 -17.29 6.00
C LEU A 39 6.62 -16.10 6.74
N ILE A 40 6.05 -14.92 6.64
CA ILE A 40 6.45 -13.75 7.44
C ILE A 40 5.88 -13.95 8.85
N GLU A 41 6.76 -13.87 9.85
CA GLU A 41 6.42 -14.09 11.27
C GLU A 41 5.87 -12.82 11.95
N LEU A 42 5.97 -11.67 11.26
CA LEU A 42 5.49 -10.37 11.73
C LEU A 42 4.04 -10.12 11.26
N PRO A 43 3.26 -9.31 11.99
CA PRO A 43 1.98 -8.81 11.48
C PRO A 43 2.15 -8.19 10.09
N THR A 44 1.43 -8.71 9.10
CA THR A 44 1.58 -8.30 7.70
C THR A 44 0.27 -7.75 7.17
N TYR A 45 0.32 -6.53 6.64
CA TYR A 45 -0.82 -5.79 6.11
C TYR A 45 -0.63 -5.56 4.62
N VAL A 46 -1.65 -5.86 3.84
CA VAL A 46 -1.56 -5.92 2.38
C VAL A 46 -2.73 -5.14 1.77
N ILE A 47 -2.45 -4.34 0.75
CA ILE A 47 -3.44 -3.77 -0.16
C ILE A 47 -3.17 -4.27 -1.57
N PRO A 48 -4.17 -4.29 -2.46
CA PRO A 48 -3.95 -4.61 -3.86
C PRO A 48 -3.27 -3.45 -4.61
N GLY A 49 -2.68 -3.74 -5.75
CA GLY A 49 -2.24 -2.78 -6.76
C GLY A 49 -3.03 -2.94 -8.04
N ASN A 50 -2.62 -2.24 -9.11
CA ASN A 50 -3.32 -2.30 -10.38
C ASN A 50 -3.29 -3.70 -11.03
N HIS A 51 -2.30 -4.50 -10.76
CA HIS A 51 -2.24 -5.88 -11.26
C HIS A 51 -3.34 -6.75 -10.63
N GLU A 52 -3.69 -6.54 -9.38
CA GLU A 52 -4.75 -7.26 -8.68
C GLU A 52 -6.15 -6.75 -9.03
N ASP A 53 -6.32 -5.46 -9.30
CA ASP A 53 -7.61 -4.86 -9.63
C ASP A 53 -7.93 -4.93 -11.12
N ASN A 54 -7.05 -4.39 -11.95
CA ASN A 54 -7.32 -4.18 -13.38
C ASN A 54 -7.15 -5.45 -14.22
N TRP A 55 -6.15 -6.26 -13.92
CA TRP A 55 -5.78 -7.43 -14.71
C TRP A 55 -6.25 -8.74 -14.13
N SER A 56 -6.77 -8.71 -12.92
CA SER A 56 -7.20 -9.87 -12.19
C SER A 56 -8.37 -10.59 -12.87
N GLN A 57 -8.33 -11.92 -12.84
CA GLN A 57 -9.40 -12.78 -13.36
C GLN A 57 -10.71 -12.63 -12.58
N SER A 58 -10.62 -12.30 -11.30
CA SER A 58 -11.73 -12.27 -10.37
C SER A 58 -12.19 -10.87 -9.99
N ALA A 59 -11.64 -9.81 -10.61
CA ALA A 59 -11.90 -8.42 -10.23
C ALA A 59 -11.69 -8.20 -8.73
N CYS A 60 -10.49 -8.49 -8.22
CA CYS A 60 -10.06 -8.39 -6.83
C CYS A 60 -10.76 -9.34 -5.83
N ARG A 61 -11.75 -10.13 -6.24
CA ARG A 61 -12.46 -11.05 -5.32
C ARG A 61 -11.57 -12.12 -4.70
N THR A 62 -10.62 -12.65 -5.44
CA THR A 62 -9.66 -13.63 -4.89
C THR A 62 -8.71 -12.95 -3.90
N PHE A 63 -8.33 -11.70 -4.14
CA PHE A 63 -7.59 -10.90 -3.17
C PHE A 63 -8.39 -10.79 -1.85
N ASP A 64 -9.64 -10.36 -1.91
CA ASP A 64 -10.51 -10.24 -0.73
C ASP A 64 -10.68 -11.57 0.02
N ALA A 65 -10.82 -12.67 -0.72
CA ALA A 65 -10.93 -14.00 -0.12
C ALA A 65 -9.66 -14.45 0.62
N LEU A 66 -8.48 -13.98 0.19
CA LEU A 66 -7.19 -14.36 0.77
C LEU A 66 -6.75 -13.42 1.91
N TRP A 67 -7.06 -12.13 1.85
CA TRP A 67 -6.63 -11.13 2.84
C TRP A 67 -7.78 -10.47 3.60
N GLY A 68 -9.02 -10.81 3.27
CA GLY A 68 -10.24 -10.38 3.98
C GLY A 68 -10.82 -9.06 3.49
N ARG A 69 -10.02 -8.09 3.11
CA ARG A 69 -10.43 -6.79 2.56
C ARG A 69 -9.29 -6.13 1.80
N ASP A 70 -9.66 -5.20 0.91
CA ASP A 70 -8.75 -4.36 0.12
C ASP A 70 -8.29 -3.09 0.85
N ARG A 71 -8.48 -3.03 2.17
CA ARG A 71 -8.05 -1.94 3.06
C ARG A 71 -7.73 -2.45 4.45
N PHE A 72 -6.91 -1.69 5.19
CA PHE A 72 -6.53 -2.03 6.55
C PHE A 72 -6.37 -0.80 7.45
N ALA A 73 -6.45 -1.01 8.76
CA ALA A 73 -5.97 -0.08 9.77
C ALA A 73 -5.34 -0.85 10.93
N PHE A 74 -4.21 -0.36 11.41
CA PHE A 74 -3.56 -0.88 12.61
C PHE A 74 -2.76 0.21 13.32
N GLU A 75 -2.38 -0.03 14.55
CA GLU A 75 -1.62 0.92 15.35
C GLU A 75 -0.33 0.28 15.86
N VAL A 76 0.76 1.02 15.75
CA VAL A 76 2.05 0.67 16.36
C VAL A 76 2.57 1.89 17.10
N ARG A 77 2.83 1.73 18.41
CA ARG A 77 3.45 2.74 19.27
C ARG A 77 2.81 4.13 19.13
N GLY A 78 1.48 4.19 19.09
CA GLY A 78 0.71 5.44 18.99
C GLY A 78 0.65 6.05 17.60
N THR A 79 1.19 5.39 16.59
CA THR A 79 1.04 5.78 15.18
C THR A 79 -0.01 4.90 14.52
N LEU A 80 -1.00 5.51 13.91
CA LEU A 80 -2.05 4.86 13.12
C LEU A 80 -1.56 4.71 11.68
N PHE A 81 -1.62 3.49 11.17
CA PHE A 81 -1.43 3.16 9.77
C PHE A 81 -2.78 2.84 9.14
N ALA A 82 -3.08 3.48 8.02
CA ALA A 82 -4.31 3.25 7.27
C ALA A 82 -4.00 3.04 5.79
N GLY A 83 -4.35 1.88 5.28
CA GLY A 83 -4.19 1.51 3.87
C GLY A 83 -5.55 1.39 3.18
N ILE A 84 -5.68 1.97 1.98
CA ILE A 84 -6.85 1.85 1.13
C ILE A 84 -6.45 1.42 -0.28
N ASN A 85 -7.35 0.72 -0.93
CA ASN A 85 -7.23 0.42 -2.35
C ASN A 85 -7.42 1.69 -3.19
N CYS A 86 -6.58 1.86 -4.19
CA CYS A 86 -6.73 2.88 -5.23
C CYS A 86 -6.48 2.27 -6.62
N GLY A 87 -6.74 0.98 -6.78
CA GLY A 87 -6.59 0.32 -8.07
C GLY A 87 -7.58 0.83 -9.11
N PRO A 88 -7.17 0.86 -10.38
CA PRO A 88 -8.01 1.32 -11.47
C PRO A 88 -9.20 0.39 -11.69
N TYR A 89 -10.32 0.97 -12.11
CA TYR A 89 -11.49 0.21 -12.53
C TYR A 89 -11.46 -0.11 -14.01
N MET A 90 -11.99 -1.27 -14.38
CA MET A 90 -12.35 -1.60 -15.75
C MET A 90 -11.28 -1.31 -16.80
N LYS A 91 -10.02 -1.66 -16.53
CA LYS A 91 -8.88 -1.43 -17.42
C LYS A 91 -8.51 0.04 -17.66
N MET A 92 -8.83 0.90 -16.72
CA MET A 92 -8.29 2.26 -16.68
C MET A 92 -6.79 2.23 -16.37
N GLY A 93 -6.04 3.24 -16.81
CA GLY A 93 -4.61 3.34 -16.53
C GLY A 93 -4.33 3.91 -15.14
N ASP A 94 -5.08 4.94 -14.78
CA ASP A 94 -4.88 5.70 -13.55
C ASP A 94 -5.62 5.09 -12.36
N GLY A 95 -5.11 5.34 -11.17
CA GLY A 95 -5.74 4.91 -9.94
C GLY A 95 -7.04 5.66 -9.68
N HIS A 96 -7.88 5.09 -8.83
CA HIS A 96 -9.12 5.71 -8.39
C HIS A 96 -9.44 5.29 -6.96
N VAL A 97 -9.83 6.23 -6.11
CA VAL A 97 -10.23 5.94 -4.72
C VAL A 97 -11.75 5.92 -4.61
N LYS A 98 -12.31 4.81 -4.14
CA LYS A 98 -13.76 4.70 -3.94
C LYS A 98 -14.26 5.71 -2.92
N HIS A 99 -15.38 6.34 -3.16
CA HIS A 99 -16.02 7.23 -2.17
C HIS A 99 -16.24 6.56 -0.81
N GLU A 100 -16.57 5.27 -0.80
CA GLU A 100 -16.73 4.52 0.44
C GLU A 100 -15.43 4.33 1.22
N ASP A 101 -14.28 4.25 0.53
CA ASP A 101 -12.97 4.14 1.16
C ASP A 101 -12.50 5.50 1.69
N LEU A 102 -12.77 6.60 0.98
CA LEU A 102 -12.56 7.95 1.50
C LEU A 102 -13.42 8.22 2.73
N ALA A 103 -14.69 7.87 2.71
CA ALA A 103 -15.60 8.03 3.84
C ALA A 103 -15.17 7.18 5.05
N TRP A 104 -14.72 5.95 4.81
CA TRP A 104 -14.17 5.09 5.84
C TRP A 104 -12.89 5.67 6.44
N LEU A 105 -11.97 6.14 5.59
CA LEU A 105 -10.71 6.74 6.02
C LEU A 105 -10.96 7.99 6.87
N ASP A 106 -11.80 8.92 6.39
CA ASP A 106 -12.14 10.13 7.13
C ASP A 106 -12.74 9.80 8.51
N SER A 107 -13.68 8.86 8.58
CA SER A 107 -14.30 8.40 9.83
C SER A 107 -13.27 7.77 10.77
N LEU A 108 -12.35 6.96 10.24
CA LEU A 108 -11.25 6.36 11.00
C LEU A 108 -10.35 7.44 11.61
N LEU A 109 -9.95 8.43 10.80
CA LEU A 109 -9.05 9.51 11.22
C LEU A 109 -9.71 10.45 12.22
N VAL A 110 -11.00 10.75 12.07
CA VAL A 110 -11.81 11.49 13.06
C VAL A 110 -11.80 10.76 14.41
N SER A 111 -12.01 9.44 14.39
CA SER A 111 -12.04 8.61 15.60
C SER A 111 -10.69 8.47 16.28
N ASN A 112 -9.61 8.76 15.55
CA ASN A 112 -8.22 8.68 16.03
C ASN A 112 -7.52 10.05 16.08
N LYS A 113 -8.30 11.11 16.27
CA LYS A 113 -7.81 12.50 16.32
C LYS A 113 -6.65 12.65 17.32
N GLY A 114 -5.56 13.25 16.84
CA GLY A 114 -4.36 13.51 17.65
C GLY A 114 -3.28 12.45 17.55
N LYS A 115 -3.54 11.31 16.94
CA LYS A 115 -2.51 10.33 16.61
C LYS A 115 -1.69 10.79 15.40
N ARG A 116 -0.43 10.36 15.35
CA ARG A 116 0.34 10.41 14.11
C ARG A 116 -0.29 9.43 13.12
N VAL A 117 -0.44 9.84 11.87
CA VAL A 117 -1.05 9.04 10.81
C VAL A 117 -0.04 8.77 9.71
N VAL A 118 0.00 7.53 9.24
CA VAL A 118 0.70 7.07 8.03
C VAL A 118 -0.35 6.50 7.10
N SER A 119 -0.53 7.12 5.94
CA SER A 119 -1.42 6.59 4.90
C SER A 119 -0.66 5.68 3.94
N VAL A 120 -1.35 4.69 3.38
CA VAL A 120 -0.78 3.71 2.46
C VAL A 120 -1.76 3.49 1.31
N ASN A 121 -1.28 3.56 0.10
CA ASN A 121 -1.94 3.01 -1.07
C ASN A 121 -0.91 2.51 -2.10
N HIS A 122 -1.35 2.05 -3.27
CA HIS A 122 -0.42 1.54 -4.27
C HIS A 122 0.22 2.65 -5.11
N TYR A 123 -0.58 3.60 -5.60
CA TYR A 123 -0.10 4.72 -6.42
C TYR A 123 0.50 5.86 -5.59
N PRO A 124 1.39 6.69 -6.14
CA PRO A 124 1.75 7.95 -5.49
C PRO A 124 0.54 8.89 -5.41
N LEU A 125 0.54 9.77 -4.43
CA LEU A 125 -0.50 10.79 -4.24
C LEU A 125 -0.25 11.94 -5.23
N THR A 126 -0.61 11.74 -6.47
CA THR A 126 -0.41 12.66 -7.61
C THR A 126 -1.53 12.42 -8.63
N GLU A 127 -1.45 13.12 -9.78
CA GLU A 127 -2.32 12.90 -10.93
C GLU A 127 -2.33 11.46 -11.48
N ASP A 128 -1.56 10.55 -10.92
CA ASP A 128 -1.68 9.11 -11.17
C ASP A 128 -2.96 8.50 -10.55
N ILE A 129 -3.66 9.25 -9.71
CA ILE A 129 -4.98 8.92 -9.16
C ILE A 129 -5.97 9.98 -9.64
N ASP A 130 -7.03 9.58 -10.32
CA ASP A 130 -8.03 10.50 -10.94
C ASP A 130 -8.62 11.53 -9.96
N ASP A 131 -8.79 11.15 -8.70
CA ASP A 131 -9.42 11.95 -7.64
C ASP A 131 -8.45 12.18 -6.47
N TRP A 132 -7.18 12.35 -6.78
CA TRP A 132 -6.12 12.50 -5.77
C TRP A 132 -6.31 13.72 -4.85
N GLU A 133 -6.93 14.80 -5.34
CA GLU A 133 -7.20 16.02 -4.55
C GLU A 133 -8.17 15.71 -3.40
N ASP A 134 -9.23 14.95 -3.65
CA ASP A 134 -10.19 14.54 -2.61
C ASP A 134 -9.52 13.68 -1.55
N TYR A 135 -8.63 12.78 -1.98
CA TYR A 135 -7.84 11.96 -1.06
C TYR A 135 -6.84 12.81 -0.27
N ALA A 136 -6.12 13.71 -0.93
CA ALA A 136 -5.19 14.64 -0.28
C ALA A 136 -5.91 15.50 0.76
N ASP A 137 -7.11 16.00 0.45
CA ASP A 137 -7.92 16.80 1.37
C ASP A 137 -8.28 16.04 2.65
N VAL A 138 -8.64 14.75 2.55
CA VAL A 138 -8.86 13.91 3.73
C VAL A 138 -7.57 13.82 4.56
N LEU A 139 -6.44 13.54 3.94
CA LEU A 139 -5.16 13.38 4.62
C LEU A 139 -4.68 14.68 5.29
N LEU A 140 -4.85 15.82 4.62
CA LEU A 140 -4.47 17.15 5.14
C LEU A 140 -5.31 17.57 6.35
N ARG A 141 -6.63 17.36 6.30
CA ARG A 141 -7.51 17.64 7.45
C ARG A 141 -7.07 16.93 8.73
N HIS A 142 -6.49 15.76 8.59
CA HIS A 142 -6.05 14.94 9.72
C HIS A 142 -4.53 14.96 9.96
N ARG A 143 -3.80 15.86 9.29
CA ARG A 143 -2.35 16.06 9.47
C ARG A 143 -1.55 14.76 9.31
N THR A 144 -1.83 14.03 8.24
CA THR A 144 -1.07 12.82 7.89
C THR A 144 0.42 13.13 7.82
N ALA A 145 1.23 12.33 8.50
CA ALA A 145 2.66 12.56 8.61
C ALA A 145 3.41 12.17 7.34
N VAL A 146 3.02 11.06 6.73
CA VAL A 146 3.64 10.54 5.50
C VAL A 146 2.67 9.64 4.75
N HIS A 147 2.80 9.63 3.43
CA HIS A 147 2.11 8.73 2.52
C HIS A 147 3.09 7.71 1.94
N LEU A 148 2.78 6.42 2.06
CA LEU A 148 3.60 5.32 1.54
C LEU A 148 2.95 4.72 0.29
N CYS A 149 3.74 4.49 -0.76
CA CYS A 149 3.26 3.92 -2.00
C CYS A 149 4.31 3.04 -2.71
N GLY A 150 3.94 2.41 -3.81
CA GLY A 150 4.75 1.60 -4.71
C GLY A 150 4.68 2.07 -6.16
N HIS A 151 4.17 1.21 -7.04
CA HIS A 151 3.83 1.38 -8.44
C HIS A 151 5.03 1.57 -9.39
N TYR A 152 5.90 2.54 -9.17
CA TYR A 152 7.02 2.86 -10.07
C TYR A 152 8.31 2.07 -9.81
N HIS A 153 8.30 1.10 -8.89
CA HIS A 153 9.39 0.19 -8.59
C HIS A 153 10.71 0.85 -8.16
N THR A 154 10.68 2.14 -7.81
CA THR A 154 11.86 2.92 -7.46
C THR A 154 11.74 3.54 -6.08
N PHE A 155 12.86 3.69 -5.37
CA PHE A 155 12.87 4.45 -4.12
C PHE A 155 12.92 5.94 -4.42
N ARG A 156 11.86 6.66 -4.00
CA ARG A 156 11.77 8.10 -4.20
C ARG A 156 11.03 8.76 -3.04
N ARG A 157 11.54 9.91 -2.61
CA ARG A 157 10.80 10.86 -1.77
C ARG A 157 10.15 11.91 -2.66
N TYR A 158 8.91 12.27 -2.35
CA TYR A 158 8.19 13.31 -3.04
C TYR A 158 7.33 14.10 -2.04
N ARG A 159 6.73 15.18 -2.48
CA ARG A 159 5.80 15.97 -1.65
C ARG A 159 4.67 16.47 -2.52
N THR A 160 3.44 16.28 -2.06
CA THR A 160 2.23 16.75 -2.72
C THR A 160 1.39 17.50 -1.70
N ASP A 161 1.07 18.76 -1.98
CA ASP A 161 0.23 19.65 -1.15
C ASP A 161 0.61 19.68 0.34
N GLY A 162 1.87 19.53 0.65
CA GLY A 162 2.35 19.53 2.04
C GLY A 162 2.44 18.16 2.69
N ILE A 163 1.98 17.08 2.04
CA ILE A 163 2.11 15.70 2.49
C ILE A 163 3.42 15.12 1.96
N ASP A 164 4.26 14.64 2.86
CA ASP A 164 5.48 13.95 2.48
C ASP A 164 5.16 12.54 2.00
N GLY A 165 5.68 12.16 0.84
CA GLY A 165 5.48 10.86 0.22
C GLY A 165 6.78 10.03 0.15
N LEU A 166 6.64 8.73 0.33
CA LEU A 166 7.72 7.76 0.19
C LEU A 166 7.27 6.62 -0.72
N MET A 167 7.87 6.57 -1.89
CA MET A 167 7.70 5.50 -2.85
C MET A 167 8.73 4.40 -2.60
N ASN A 168 8.29 3.16 -2.64
CA ASN A 168 9.14 2.00 -2.34
C ASN A 168 9.60 1.27 -3.60
N ARG A 169 10.75 0.61 -3.47
CA ARG A 169 11.24 -0.34 -4.47
C ARG A 169 10.34 -1.57 -4.54
N SER A 170 10.39 -2.24 -5.68
CA SER A 170 9.77 -3.55 -5.88
C SER A 170 10.71 -4.68 -5.46
N LEU A 171 10.14 -5.86 -5.22
CA LEU A 171 10.87 -7.13 -5.14
C LEU A 171 10.97 -7.81 -6.52
N HIS A 172 10.59 -7.11 -7.59
CA HIS A 172 10.80 -7.52 -8.96
C HIS A 172 12.30 -7.69 -9.26
N MET A 173 12.63 -8.50 -10.26
CA MET A 173 14.04 -8.69 -10.64
C MET A 173 14.69 -7.35 -11.03
N PRO A 174 15.94 -7.12 -10.63
CA PRO A 174 16.66 -5.91 -11.02
C PRO A 174 16.69 -5.72 -12.53
N SER A 175 16.50 -4.49 -12.98
CA SER A 175 16.59 -4.12 -14.38
C SER A 175 17.15 -2.71 -14.54
N GLU A 176 17.62 -2.37 -15.74
CA GLU A 176 18.07 -1.00 -16.04
C GLU A 176 16.93 0.02 -15.86
N GLN A 177 15.67 -0.41 -16.10
CA GLN A 177 14.49 0.44 -15.98
C GLN A 177 14.10 0.70 -14.51
N TYR A 178 14.15 -0.32 -13.64
CA TYR A 178 13.60 -0.26 -12.29
C TYR A 178 14.68 -0.25 -11.18
N GLY A 179 15.94 -0.43 -11.54
CA GLY A 179 17.05 -0.48 -10.59
C GLY A 179 17.09 -1.78 -9.78
N ASP A 180 17.60 -1.68 -8.56
CA ASP A 180 17.76 -2.83 -7.67
C ASP A 180 16.47 -3.25 -6.97
N GLU A 181 16.26 -4.55 -6.80
CA GLU A 181 15.21 -5.10 -5.94
C GLU A 181 15.40 -4.68 -4.47
N GLY A 182 14.31 -4.49 -3.74
CA GLY A 182 14.42 -4.18 -2.32
C GLY A 182 13.11 -3.90 -1.60
N TYR A 183 13.24 -3.75 -0.30
CA TYR A 183 12.21 -3.22 0.59
C TYR A 183 12.81 -2.09 1.44
N THR A 184 11.98 -1.28 2.03
CA THR A 184 12.41 -0.17 2.89
C THR A 184 12.14 -0.50 4.35
N LEU A 185 13.14 -0.35 5.20
CA LEU A 185 12.94 -0.31 6.64
C LEU A 185 12.66 1.14 7.05
N ILE A 186 11.50 1.37 7.67
CA ILE A 186 11.05 2.69 8.10
C ILE A 186 11.07 2.70 9.63
N GLU A 187 11.84 3.62 10.19
CA GLU A 187 11.86 3.88 11.62
C GLU A 187 11.09 5.17 11.91
N LEU A 188 10.09 5.07 12.79
CA LEU A 188 9.34 6.22 13.28
C LEU A 188 9.91 6.62 14.64
N THR A 189 10.61 7.73 14.65
CA THR A 189 11.09 8.33 15.92
C THR A 189 9.96 9.08 16.61
N ALA A 190 10.01 9.12 17.93
CA ALA A 190 9.04 9.84 18.78
C ALA A 190 9.00 11.34 18.50
#